data_f9e5f01873bbd31e7cb16771c141a8ee
#
_entry.id   f9e5f01873bbd31e7cb16771c141a8ee
#
_cell.length_a   1.000
_cell.length_b   1.000
_cell.length_c   1.000
_cell.angle_alpha   90.00
_cell.angle_beta   90.00
_cell.angle_gamma   90.00
#
_symmetry.space_group_name_H-M   'P 1'
#
loop_
_entity.id
_entity.type
_entity.pdbx_description
1 polymer ?
#
loop_
_entity_poly.entity_id
_entity_poly.type
_entity_poly.pdbx_seq_one_letter_code
_entity_poly.pdbx_strand_id
1 'polypeptide(L)'
;NLLNYLEKWFMARHLTNTPASNRLDELFISATKTQLKAYDEKKLIAILQKEMSQNERICEALDSITLYEDNSALVRYILIYLEQSQRTAENQVDFWAINNKGRPIWSVEHIYPQNPKTNEWSNDCKDGLHALGNLTLTAYNSNLSNRSFDKKAKVKDENGNDIGLKSGNVKINDYLQDKDDWGFDDIQNRSKQLKEVFLKNYLFDDTVNFDDTVN
;
A
#
# COMPACT_ATOMS: atom_id res chain seq x y z
N ASN A 1 5.78 -21.03 2.16
CA ASN A 1 6.59 -20.58 1.04
C ASN A 1 7.44 -19.37 1.46
N LEU A 2 8.76 -19.56 1.46
CA LEU A 2 9.75 -18.57 1.91
C LEU A 2 9.60 -17.20 1.21
N LEU A 3 9.36 -17.19 -0.11
CA LEU A 3 9.22 -15.93 -0.86
C LEU A 3 8.06 -15.08 -0.35
N ASN A 4 6.93 -15.71 -0.09
CA ASN A 4 5.75 -15.02 0.46
C ASN A 4 6.00 -14.48 1.88
N TYR A 5 6.76 -15.25 2.69
CA TYR A 5 7.19 -14.79 4.01
C TYR A 5 8.13 -13.59 3.92
N LEU A 6 9.12 -13.65 3.03
CA LEU A 6 10.08 -12.56 2.83
C LEU A 6 9.38 -11.28 2.32
N GLU A 7 8.43 -11.40 1.42
CA GLU A 7 7.63 -10.28 0.94
C GLU A 7 6.94 -9.56 2.11
N LYS A 8 6.23 -10.30 2.97
CA LYS A 8 5.58 -9.77 4.16
C LYS A 8 6.58 -9.16 5.13
N TRP A 9 7.70 -9.86 5.36
CA TRP A 9 8.75 -9.40 6.26
C TRP A 9 9.36 -8.07 5.81
N PHE A 10 9.70 -7.95 4.52
CA PHE A 10 10.24 -6.69 3.99
C PHE A 10 9.22 -5.56 4.02
N MET A 11 7.95 -5.84 3.78
CA MET A 11 6.88 -4.85 3.90
C MET A 11 6.78 -4.33 5.34
N ALA A 12 6.67 -5.23 6.32
CA ALA A 12 6.62 -4.87 7.74
C ALA A 12 7.84 -4.05 8.14
N ARG A 13 9.04 -4.48 7.69
CA ARG A 13 10.29 -3.76 7.93
C ARG A 13 10.27 -2.35 7.34
N HIS A 14 9.78 -2.16 6.13
CA HIS A 14 9.73 -0.85 5.49
C HIS A 14 8.67 0.07 6.12
N LEU A 15 7.56 -0.48 6.59
CA LEU A 15 6.53 0.27 7.32
C LEU A 15 7.03 0.77 8.68
N THR A 16 7.76 -0.06 9.41
CA THR A 16 8.07 0.18 10.82
C THR A 16 9.53 0.55 11.07
N ASN A 17 10.38 0.50 10.04
CA ASN A 17 11.83 0.60 10.11
C ASN A 17 12.47 -0.38 11.14
N THR A 18 11.85 -1.57 11.30
CA THR A 18 12.30 -2.60 12.24
C THR A 18 12.53 -3.93 11.52
N PRO A 19 13.74 -4.50 11.58
CA PRO A 19 14.95 -3.94 12.22
C PRO A 19 15.50 -2.72 11.46
N ALA A 20 16.25 -1.88 12.19
CA ALA A 20 16.92 -0.73 11.60
C ALA A 20 17.98 -1.16 10.56
N SER A 21 18.30 -0.29 9.61
CA SER A 21 19.16 -0.62 8.47
C SER A 21 20.55 -1.16 8.86
N ASN A 22 21.13 -0.65 9.94
CA ASN A 22 22.43 -1.10 10.45
C ASN A 22 22.40 -2.53 11.03
N ARG A 23 21.22 -3.07 11.34
CA ARG A 23 21.04 -4.45 11.84
C ARG A 23 20.80 -5.46 10.71
N LEU A 24 20.41 -4.99 9.52
CA LEU A 24 20.07 -5.87 8.40
C LEU A 24 21.25 -6.71 7.95
N ASP A 25 22.43 -6.12 7.81
CA ASP A 25 23.63 -6.82 7.34
C ASP A 25 24.02 -7.94 8.32
N GLU A 26 24.02 -7.65 9.62
CA GLU A 26 24.29 -8.66 10.65
C GLU A 26 23.28 -9.80 10.61
N LEU A 27 21.97 -9.47 10.47
CA LEU A 27 20.89 -10.44 10.41
C LEU A 27 21.06 -11.36 9.19
N PHE A 28 21.26 -10.80 7.99
CA PHE A 28 21.42 -11.61 6.80
C PHE A 28 22.70 -12.42 6.76
N ILE A 29 23.81 -11.88 7.28
CA ILE A 29 25.06 -12.64 7.45
C ILE A 29 24.84 -13.82 8.39
N SER A 30 24.18 -13.62 9.52
CA SER A 30 23.87 -14.67 10.47
C SER A 30 22.96 -15.75 9.87
N ALA A 31 21.89 -15.31 9.20
CA ALA A 31 20.97 -16.20 8.50
C ALA A 31 21.70 -17.05 7.44
N THR A 32 22.52 -16.41 6.60
CA THR A 32 23.29 -17.09 5.55
C THR A 32 24.29 -18.10 6.13
N LYS A 33 25.04 -17.72 7.17
CA LYS A 33 26.00 -18.63 7.83
C LYS A 33 25.32 -19.88 8.37
N THR A 34 24.13 -19.76 8.91
CA THR A 34 23.32 -20.88 9.42
C THR A 34 22.91 -21.82 8.28
N GLN A 35 22.54 -21.25 7.11
CA GLN A 35 22.08 -22.02 5.95
C GLN A 35 23.19 -22.67 5.12
N LEU A 36 24.44 -22.17 5.21
CA LEU A 36 25.59 -22.73 4.46
C LEU A 36 25.92 -24.19 4.83
N LYS A 37 25.54 -24.65 6.04
CA LYS A 37 25.78 -26.04 6.47
C LYS A 37 24.71 -26.99 6.02
N ALA A 38 23.45 -26.59 6.08
CA ALA A 38 22.28 -27.32 5.58
C ALA A 38 21.13 -26.31 5.45
N TYR A 39 20.47 -26.29 4.29
CA TYR A 39 19.29 -25.43 4.09
C TYR A 39 18.12 -25.92 4.98
N ASP A 40 17.60 -25.01 5.78
CA ASP A 40 16.44 -25.24 6.63
C ASP A 40 15.55 -23.98 6.62
N GLU A 41 14.46 -24.04 5.86
CA GLU A 41 13.51 -22.93 5.69
C GLU A 41 12.93 -22.49 7.05
N LYS A 42 12.61 -23.43 7.94
CA LYS A 42 12.03 -23.12 9.26
C LYS A 42 12.99 -22.34 10.14
N LYS A 43 14.25 -22.73 10.17
CA LYS A 43 15.30 -22.00 10.91
C LYS A 43 15.53 -20.62 10.36
N LEU A 44 15.49 -20.46 9.03
CA LEU A 44 15.64 -19.16 8.40
C LEU A 44 14.49 -18.23 8.80
N ILE A 45 13.25 -18.71 8.70
CA ILE A 45 12.06 -17.96 9.12
C ILE A 45 12.14 -17.57 10.59
N ALA A 46 12.52 -18.51 11.48
CA ALA A 46 12.66 -18.24 12.91
C ALA A 46 13.70 -17.14 13.22
N ILE A 47 14.82 -17.12 12.48
CA ILE A 47 15.83 -16.04 12.62
C ILE A 47 15.23 -14.69 12.24
N LEU A 48 14.53 -14.62 11.11
CA LEU A 48 13.92 -13.37 10.62
C LEU A 48 12.78 -12.91 11.53
N GLN A 49 11.99 -13.82 12.08
CA GLN A 49 10.86 -13.54 12.96
C GLN A 49 11.28 -12.89 14.28
N LYS A 50 12.42 -13.26 14.83
CA LYS A 50 12.94 -12.67 16.08
C LYS A 50 13.20 -11.16 15.97
N GLU A 51 13.52 -10.68 14.78
CA GLU A 51 13.81 -9.28 14.50
C GLU A 51 12.63 -8.54 13.83
N MET A 52 11.45 -9.17 13.77
CA MET A 52 10.30 -8.60 13.11
C MET A 52 9.54 -7.62 14.01
N SER A 53 8.90 -6.65 13.41
CA SER A 53 7.97 -5.74 14.08
C SER A 53 6.71 -6.44 14.55
N GLN A 54 6.21 -6.01 15.71
CA GLN A 54 4.91 -6.43 16.21
C GLN A 54 3.78 -5.88 15.31
N ASN A 55 2.66 -6.60 15.25
CA ASN A 55 1.51 -6.23 14.41
C ASN A 55 0.93 -4.85 14.77
N GLU A 56 0.98 -4.44 16.04
CA GLU A 56 0.55 -3.14 16.53
C GLU A 56 1.30 -2.00 15.83
N ARG A 57 2.63 -2.14 15.68
CA ARG A 57 3.46 -1.14 15.00
C ARG A 57 3.15 -1.04 13.50
N ILE A 58 2.78 -2.14 12.87
CA ILE A 58 2.33 -2.15 11.47
C ILE A 58 1.01 -1.39 11.36
N CYS A 59 0.08 -1.62 12.29
CA CYS A 59 -1.20 -0.91 12.36
C CYS A 59 -1.00 0.60 12.54
N GLU A 60 -0.14 1.01 13.49
CA GLU A 60 0.20 2.41 13.76
C GLU A 60 0.82 3.09 12.55
N ALA A 61 1.74 2.39 11.85
CA ALA A 61 2.37 2.92 10.65
C ALA A 61 1.37 3.15 9.50
N LEU A 62 0.39 2.25 9.33
CA LEU A 62 -0.68 2.41 8.33
C LEU A 62 -1.67 3.53 8.68
N ASP A 63 -1.80 3.89 9.96
CA ASP A 63 -2.64 5.01 10.42
C ASP A 63 -1.92 6.37 10.32
N SER A 64 -0.64 6.37 9.93
CA SER A 64 0.13 7.62 9.81
C SER A 64 -0.50 8.56 8.77
N ILE A 65 -0.69 9.81 9.18
CA ILE A 65 -1.16 10.89 8.29
C ILE A 65 -0.06 11.39 7.33
N THR A 66 1.20 11.02 7.57
CA THR A 66 2.37 11.35 6.74
C THR A 66 2.85 10.17 5.89
N LEU A 67 2.10 9.08 5.84
CA LEU A 67 2.50 7.80 5.25
C LEU A 67 3.11 7.94 3.83
N TYR A 68 2.48 8.75 2.96
CA TYR A 68 2.99 8.98 1.61
C TYR A 68 4.23 9.87 1.59
N GLU A 69 4.29 10.89 2.44
CA GLU A 69 5.42 11.80 2.56
C GLU A 69 6.67 11.05 3.04
N ASP A 70 6.49 10.15 4.00
CA ASP A 70 7.57 9.35 4.57
C ASP A 70 8.14 8.34 3.56
N ASN A 71 7.27 7.67 2.78
CA ASN A 71 7.70 6.67 1.80
C ASN A 71 6.69 6.43 0.67
N SER A 72 6.72 7.28 -0.35
CA SER A 72 5.81 7.18 -1.50
C SER A 72 5.95 5.87 -2.30
N ALA A 73 7.15 5.29 -2.36
CA ALA A 73 7.38 4.01 -3.05
C ALA A 73 6.70 2.85 -2.31
N LEU A 74 6.78 2.85 -0.98
CA LEU A 74 6.10 1.88 -0.15
C LEU A 74 4.58 2.00 -0.27
N VAL A 75 4.05 3.23 -0.24
CA VAL A 75 2.61 3.48 -0.43
C VAL A 75 2.13 2.95 -1.78
N ARG A 76 2.90 3.19 -2.84
CA ARG A 76 2.56 2.65 -4.16
C ARG A 76 2.49 1.12 -4.13
N TYR A 77 3.42 0.46 -3.46
CA TYR A 77 3.41 -0.99 -3.28
C TYR A 77 2.17 -1.45 -2.51
N ILE A 78 1.84 -0.80 -1.38
CA ILE A 78 0.66 -1.11 -0.57
C ILE A 78 -0.63 -1.00 -1.39
N LEU A 79 -0.78 0.09 -2.15
CA LEU A 79 -1.96 0.30 -3.00
C LEU A 79 -2.07 -0.74 -4.11
N ILE A 80 -0.95 -1.12 -4.75
CA ILE A 80 -0.92 -2.19 -5.75
C ILE A 80 -1.35 -3.53 -5.11
N TYR A 81 -0.80 -3.85 -3.95
CA TYR A 81 -1.16 -5.07 -3.22
C TYR A 81 -2.65 -5.10 -2.87
N LEU A 82 -3.18 -4.01 -2.31
CA LEU A 82 -4.60 -3.87 -1.99
C LEU A 82 -5.48 -4.04 -3.24
N GLU A 83 -5.09 -3.43 -4.34
CA GLU A 83 -5.82 -3.52 -5.61
C GLU A 83 -5.80 -4.95 -6.16
N GLN A 84 -4.63 -5.59 -6.21
CA GLN A 84 -4.49 -6.97 -6.70
C GLN A 84 -5.25 -7.97 -5.83
N SER A 85 -5.27 -7.78 -4.50
CA SER A 85 -5.97 -8.68 -3.57
C SER A 85 -7.50 -8.71 -3.75
N GLN A 86 -8.06 -7.70 -4.40
CA GLN A 86 -9.50 -7.58 -4.69
C GLN A 86 -9.87 -7.97 -6.13
N ARG A 87 -8.88 -8.36 -6.95
CA ARG A 87 -9.10 -8.76 -8.34
C ARG A 87 -9.22 -10.27 -8.49
N THR A 88 -10.01 -10.70 -9.47
CA THR A 88 -10.09 -12.10 -9.89
C THR A 88 -9.03 -12.40 -10.96
N ALA A 89 -8.77 -13.69 -11.20
CA ALA A 89 -7.82 -14.13 -12.24
C ALA A 89 -8.15 -13.59 -13.65
N GLU A 90 -9.43 -13.35 -13.94
CA GLU A 90 -9.92 -12.84 -15.23
C GLU A 90 -9.68 -11.34 -15.41
N ASN A 91 -9.48 -10.60 -14.31
CA ASN A 91 -9.34 -9.14 -14.30
C ASN A 91 -7.94 -8.69 -13.85
N GLN A 92 -6.92 -9.49 -14.12
CA GLN A 92 -5.54 -9.15 -13.77
C GLN A 92 -5.03 -7.99 -14.62
N VAL A 93 -4.33 -7.06 -13.96
CA VAL A 93 -3.68 -5.90 -14.56
C VAL A 93 -2.23 -5.87 -14.11
N ASP A 94 -1.32 -5.60 -15.01
CA ASP A 94 0.09 -5.36 -14.66
C ASP A 94 0.26 -3.93 -14.13
N PHE A 95 0.21 -3.77 -12.81
CA PHE A 95 0.44 -2.49 -12.13
C PHE A 95 1.93 -2.08 -12.10
N TRP A 96 2.83 -2.98 -12.50
CA TRP A 96 4.27 -2.71 -12.59
C TRP A 96 4.70 -2.28 -13.98
N ALA A 97 3.81 -2.34 -14.96
CA ALA A 97 4.07 -1.93 -16.33
C ALA A 97 4.71 -0.54 -16.42
N ILE A 98 5.69 -0.42 -17.31
CA ILE A 98 6.38 0.84 -17.62
C ILE A 98 6.06 1.27 -19.06
N ASN A 99 6.04 2.57 -19.28
CA ASN A 99 5.87 3.14 -20.64
C ASN A 99 7.19 3.14 -21.42
N ASN A 100 7.15 3.56 -22.69
CA ASN A 100 8.30 3.62 -23.59
C ASN A 100 9.44 4.55 -23.09
N LYS A 101 9.20 5.36 -22.06
CA LYS A 101 10.18 6.24 -21.41
C LYS A 101 10.73 5.66 -20.10
N GLY A 102 10.44 4.39 -19.80
CA GLY A 102 10.87 3.72 -18.57
C GLY A 102 10.15 4.21 -17.31
N ARG A 103 9.01 4.90 -17.43
CA ARG A 103 8.23 5.40 -16.28
C ARG A 103 7.06 4.48 -16.00
N PRO A 104 6.69 4.26 -14.72
CA PRO A 104 5.49 3.53 -14.37
C PRO A 104 4.26 4.10 -15.07
N ILE A 105 3.40 3.23 -15.61
CA ILE A 105 2.10 3.61 -16.16
C ILE A 105 1.17 3.97 -15.01
N TRP A 106 1.14 3.14 -13.96
CA TRP A 106 0.32 3.34 -12.78
C TRP A 106 1.08 4.16 -11.74
N SER A 107 0.48 5.24 -11.30
CA SER A 107 1.03 6.15 -10.28
C SER A 107 0.06 6.33 -9.12
N VAL A 108 0.57 6.80 -7.98
CA VAL A 108 -0.25 7.22 -6.86
C VAL A 108 -0.90 8.56 -7.19
N GLU A 109 -2.18 8.67 -6.92
CA GLU A 109 -2.98 9.88 -7.05
C GLU A 109 -3.57 10.24 -5.68
N HIS A 110 -3.55 11.53 -5.35
CA HIS A 110 -4.25 12.09 -4.21
C HIS A 110 -5.70 12.42 -4.59
N ILE A 111 -6.68 11.86 -3.91
CA ILE A 111 -8.09 12.19 -4.13
C ILE A 111 -8.31 13.67 -3.83
N TYR A 112 -8.04 14.12 -2.59
CA TYR A 112 -7.83 15.53 -2.27
C TYR A 112 -6.41 15.91 -2.68
N PRO A 113 -6.20 16.81 -3.64
CA PRO A 113 -4.90 17.05 -4.26
C PRO A 113 -3.94 17.81 -3.35
N GLN A 114 -2.63 17.66 -3.60
CA GLN A 114 -1.59 18.37 -2.86
C GLN A 114 -1.66 19.90 -3.03
N ASN A 115 -2.16 20.37 -4.18
CA ASN A 115 -2.32 21.79 -4.49
C ASN A 115 -3.76 22.08 -4.92
N PRO A 116 -4.73 22.05 -3.98
CA PRO A 116 -6.13 22.26 -4.30
C PRO A 116 -6.37 23.70 -4.77
N LYS A 117 -7.26 23.86 -5.74
CA LYS A 117 -7.81 25.17 -6.05
C LYS A 117 -8.87 25.49 -5.00
N THR A 118 -8.67 26.56 -4.25
CA THR A 118 -9.49 26.93 -3.07
C THR A 118 -10.98 27.07 -3.34
N ASN A 119 -11.38 27.38 -4.57
CA ASN A 119 -12.77 27.53 -4.97
C ASN A 119 -13.39 26.25 -5.58
N GLU A 120 -12.65 25.17 -5.67
CA GLU A 120 -13.12 23.89 -6.23
C GLU A 120 -13.33 22.79 -5.18
N TRP A 121 -12.96 23.06 -3.93
CA TRP A 121 -13.10 22.11 -2.82
C TRP A 121 -13.92 22.71 -1.70
N SER A 122 -15.01 22.01 -1.31
CA SER A 122 -15.90 22.43 -0.23
C SER A 122 -15.37 22.08 1.15
N ASN A 123 -14.52 21.06 1.23
CA ASN A 123 -13.94 20.57 2.49
C ASN A 123 -12.41 20.73 2.47
N ASP A 124 -11.85 21.05 3.65
CA ASP A 124 -10.41 21.05 3.87
C ASP A 124 -9.98 19.68 4.41
N CYS A 125 -9.16 18.98 3.65
CA CYS A 125 -8.67 17.64 3.96
C CYS A 125 -7.15 17.62 4.22
N LYS A 126 -6.56 18.77 4.54
CA LYS A 126 -5.09 18.91 4.69
C LYS A 126 -4.51 17.94 5.70
N ASP A 127 -5.19 17.74 6.83
CA ASP A 127 -4.70 16.85 7.89
C ASP A 127 -4.66 15.38 7.46
N GLY A 128 -5.41 15.01 6.43
CA GLY A 128 -5.41 13.67 5.83
C GLY A 128 -4.72 13.60 4.47
N LEU A 129 -4.01 14.63 4.04
CA LEU A 129 -3.46 14.72 2.68
C LEU A 129 -2.65 13.50 2.27
N HIS A 130 -1.75 13.03 3.13
CA HIS A 130 -0.84 11.92 2.89
C HIS A 130 -1.26 10.60 3.57
N ALA A 131 -2.45 10.57 4.18
CA ALA A 131 -3.02 9.36 4.78
C ALA A 131 -3.46 8.36 3.70
N LEU A 132 -3.39 7.06 4.02
CA LEU A 132 -3.74 5.96 3.12
C LEU A 132 -5.12 6.15 2.45
N GLY A 133 -6.10 6.64 3.20
CA GLY A 133 -7.46 6.86 2.70
C GLY A 133 -7.59 7.90 1.61
N ASN A 134 -6.67 8.87 1.55
CA ASN A 134 -6.67 9.89 0.49
C ASN A 134 -5.92 9.47 -0.78
N LEU A 135 -5.37 8.25 -0.82
CA LEU A 135 -4.48 7.81 -1.89
C LEU A 135 -5.12 6.70 -2.72
N THR A 136 -4.88 6.72 -4.01
CA THR A 136 -5.32 5.70 -4.95
C THR A 136 -4.33 5.48 -6.08
N LEU A 137 -4.62 4.52 -6.96
CA LEU A 137 -3.85 4.25 -8.18
C LEU A 137 -4.57 4.83 -9.40
N THR A 138 -3.80 5.36 -10.33
CA THR A 138 -4.31 5.79 -11.63
C THR A 138 -3.26 5.65 -12.73
N ALA A 139 -3.71 5.35 -13.95
CA ALA A 139 -2.90 5.47 -15.17
C ALA A 139 -3.08 6.85 -15.84
N TYR A 140 -3.93 7.72 -15.30
CA TYR A 140 -4.40 8.97 -15.91
C TYR A 140 -4.16 10.19 -15.02
N ASN A 141 -3.06 10.22 -14.28
CA ASN A 141 -2.76 11.27 -13.30
C ASN A 141 -2.86 12.69 -13.90
N SER A 142 -2.33 12.89 -15.11
CA SER A 142 -2.42 14.18 -15.82
C SER A 142 -3.85 14.64 -16.11
N ASN A 143 -4.78 13.70 -16.30
CA ASN A 143 -6.19 13.99 -16.58
C ASN A 143 -6.96 14.34 -15.29
N LEU A 144 -6.60 13.71 -14.16
CA LEU A 144 -7.20 13.97 -12.86
C LEU A 144 -6.73 15.33 -12.30
N SER A 145 -5.42 15.58 -12.28
CA SER A 145 -4.83 16.86 -11.86
C SER A 145 -5.37 17.36 -10.50
N ASN A 146 -5.36 18.67 -10.27
CA ASN A 146 -5.84 19.33 -9.02
C ASN A 146 -7.34 19.66 -9.02
N ARG A 147 -8.14 18.96 -9.82
CA ARG A 147 -9.59 19.21 -9.96
C ARG A 147 -10.33 18.83 -8.67
N SER A 148 -11.56 19.37 -8.51
CA SER A 148 -12.50 18.97 -7.45
C SER A 148 -12.86 17.47 -7.54
N PHE A 149 -13.37 16.92 -6.43
CA PHE A 149 -13.76 15.52 -6.36
C PHE A 149 -14.75 15.13 -7.47
N ASP A 150 -15.84 15.90 -7.63
CA ASP A 150 -16.84 15.66 -8.68
C ASP A 150 -16.23 15.60 -10.09
N LYS A 151 -15.30 16.50 -10.39
CA LYS A 151 -14.60 16.50 -11.68
C LYS A 151 -13.66 15.30 -11.83
N LYS A 152 -12.89 14.93 -10.78
CA LYS A 152 -12.03 13.75 -10.79
C LYS A 152 -12.84 12.46 -10.91
N ALA A 153 -14.02 12.41 -10.30
CA ALA A 153 -14.89 11.25 -10.32
C ALA A 153 -15.39 10.90 -11.73
N LYS A 154 -15.58 11.90 -12.61
CA LYS A 154 -16.28 11.79 -13.89
C LYS A 154 -15.42 12.10 -15.12
N VAL A 155 -14.08 12.06 -14.98
CA VAL A 155 -13.16 12.34 -16.11
C VAL A 155 -13.35 11.34 -17.24
N LYS A 156 -13.34 11.83 -18.47
CA LYS A 156 -13.30 11.04 -19.70
C LYS A 156 -12.01 11.30 -20.48
N ASP A 157 -11.55 10.28 -21.20
CA ASP A 157 -10.44 10.43 -22.15
C ASP A 157 -10.92 11.06 -23.48
N GLU A 158 -9.98 11.22 -24.42
CA GLU A 158 -10.24 11.81 -25.75
C GLU A 158 -11.25 10.99 -26.57
N ASN A 159 -11.41 9.72 -26.28
CA ASN A 159 -12.33 8.79 -26.94
C ASN A 159 -13.68 8.69 -26.23
N GLY A 160 -13.88 9.42 -25.12
CA GLY A 160 -15.10 9.40 -24.33
C GLY A 160 -15.19 8.25 -23.32
N ASN A 161 -14.11 7.47 -23.11
CA ASN A 161 -14.08 6.41 -22.10
C ASN A 161 -14.00 7.03 -20.70
N ASP A 162 -14.69 6.40 -19.74
CA ASP A 162 -14.63 6.80 -18.34
C ASP A 162 -13.29 6.38 -17.72
N ILE A 163 -12.51 7.36 -17.30
CA ILE A 163 -11.19 7.20 -16.65
C ILE A 163 -11.12 7.87 -15.28
N GLY A 164 -12.23 8.38 -14.79
CA GLY A 164 -12.34 9.04 -13.50
C GLY A 164 -12.27 8.08 -12.32
N LEU A 165 -12.21 8.64 -11.11
CA LEU A 165 -12.10 7.85 -9.87
C LEU A 165 -13.27 6.89 -9.65
N LYS A 166 -14.44 7.17 -10.24
CA LYS A 166 -15.65 6.33 -10.19
C LYS A 166 -15.83 5.46 -11.44
N SER A 167 -14.82 5.29 -12.28
CA SER A 167 -14.93 4.48 -13.51
C SER A 167 -15.14 2.97 -13.26
N GLY A 168 -14.85 2.49 -12.04
CA GLY A 168 -14.86 1.07 -11.70
C GLY A 168 -13.62 0.29 -12.16
N ASN A 169 -12.65 0.95 -12.81
CA ASN A 169 -11.41 0.31 -13.28
C ASN A 169 -10.40 0.00 -12.16
N VAL A 170 -10.55 0.62 -11.00
CA VAL A 170 -9.70 0.46 -9.82
C VAL A 170 -10.58 0.04 -8.63
N LYS A 171 -10.36 -1.18 -8.11
CA LYS A 171 -11.20 -1.77 -7.05
C LYS A 171 -11.08 -1.06 -5.71
N ILE A 172 -9.89 -0.60 -5.35
CA ILE A 172 -9.73 0.21 -4.12
C ILE A 172 -10.51 1.52 -4.15
N ASN A 173 -11.12 1.88 -5.29
CA ASN A 173 -12.01 3.03 -5.45
C ASN A 173 -13.50 2.70 -5.27
N ASP A 174 -13.86 1.45 -4.99
CA ASP A 174 -15.26 1.08 -4.79
C ASP A 174 -15.91 1.88 -3.65
N TYR A 175 -15.14 2.27 -2.62
CA TYR A 175 -15.59 3.19 -1.56
C TYR A 175 -16.07 4.56 -2.08
N LEU A 176 -15.57 5.02 -3.22
CA LEU A 176 -15.89 6.33 -3.79
C LEU A 176 -17.21 6.34 -4.56
N GLN A 177 -17.79 5.16 -4.90
CA GLN A 177 -18.93 5.06 -5.80
C GLN A 177 -20.16 5.85 -5.30
N ASP A 178 -20.44 5.77 -3.99
CA ASP A 178 -21.60 6.39 -3.36
C ASP A 178 -21.32 7.79 -2.79
N LYS A 179 -20.15 8.38 -3.07
CA LYS A 179 -19.75 9.68 -2.55
C LYS A 179 -20.02 10.79 -3.55
N ASP A 180 -20.71 11.84 -3.12
CA ASP A 180 -20.90 13.05 -3.90
C ASP A 180 -19.85 14.13 -3.61
N ASP A 181 -19.21 14.06 -2.44
CA ASP A 181 -18.15 14.95 -2.00
C ASP A 181 -17.06 14.15 -1.27
N TRP A 182 -15.96 14.80 -0.93
CA TRP A 182 -14.81 14.18 -0.28
C TRP A 182 -14.34 15.03 0.88
N GLY A 183 -14.41 14.49 2.09
CA GLY A 183 -14.06 15.16 3.33
C GLY A 183 -13.05 14.39 4.18
N PHE A 184 -12.60 15.00 5.27
CA PHE A 184 -11.65 14.37 6.18
C PHE A 184 -12.19 13.07 6.80
N ASP A 185 -13.47 13.04 7.16
CA ASP A 185 -14.13 11.83 7.68
C ASP A 185 -14.12 10.69 6.64
N ASP A 186 -14.26 10.99 5.36
CA ASP A 186 -14.17 9.98 4.29
C ASP A 186 -12.76 9.43 4.18
N ILE A 187 -11.74 10.29 4.32
CA ILE A 187 -10.34 9.86 4.34
C ILE A 187 -10.10 8.89 5.51
N GLN A 188 -10.56 9.22 6.71
CA GLN A 188 -10.38 8.37 7.89
C GLN A 188 -11.11 7.03 7.74
N ASN A 189 -12.37 7.05 7.31
CA ASN A 189 -13.17 5.83 7.12
C ASN A 189 -12.56 4.93 6.03
N ARG A 190 -12.12 5.51 4.93
CA ARG A 190 -11.45 4.74 3.86
C ARG A 190 -10.07 4.23 4.29
N SER A 191 -9.30 5.01 5.08
CA SER A 191 -8.04 4.53 5.67
C SER A 191 -8.29 3.27 6.50
N LYS A 192 -9.29 3.29 7.36
CA LYS A 192 -9.66 2.13 8.19
C LYS A 192 -10.04 0.92 7.33
N GLN A 193 -10.88 1.10 6.32
CA GLN A 193 -11.30 0.02 5.42
C GLN A 193 -10.10 -0.59 4.67
N LEU A 194 -9.23 0.24 4.08
CA LEU A 194 -8.05 -0.24 3.35
C LEU A 194 -7.06 -0.94 4.29
N LYS A 195 -6.89 -0.43 5.51
CA LYS A 195 -6.08 -1.06 6.54
C LYS A 195 -6.63 -2.44 6.91
N GLU A 196 -7.93 -2.60 7.13
CA GLU A 196 -8.56 -3.89 7.45
C GLU A 196 -8.32 -4.91 6.33
N VAL A 197 -8.48 -4.51 5.05
CA VAL A 197 -8.18 -5.38 3.91
C VAL A 197 -6.70 -5.77 3.87
N PHE A 198 -5.80 -4.82 4.12
CA PHE A 198 -4.37 -5.07 4.18
C PHE A 198 -4.02 -6.08 5.28
N LEU A 199 -4.45 -5.82 6.50
CA LEU A 199 -4.13 -6.66 7.66
C LEU A 199 -4.65 -8.09 7.50
N LYS A 200 -5.86 -8.26 7.00
CA LYS A 200 -6.45 -9.58 6.73
C LYS A 200 -5.59 -10.47 5.85
N ASN A 201 -4.90 -9.88 4.88
CA ASN A 201 -4.12 -10.62 3.90
C ASN A 201 -2.62 -10.64 4.20
N TYR A 202 -2.14 -9.67 4.97
CA TYR A 202 -0.71 -9.40 5.15
C TYR A 202 -0.15 -9.74 6.51
N LEU A 203 -0.99 -9.81 7.56
CA LEU A 203 -0.51 -10.17 8.89
C LEU A 203 0.14 -11.55 8.90
N PHE A 204 1.18 -11.66 9.70
CA PHE A 204 1.75 -12.94 10.06
C PHE A 204 0.77 -13.65 10.99
N ASP A 205 0.57 -14.94 10.75
CA ASP A 205 -0.18 -15.78 11.66
C ASP A 205 0.67 -15.98 12.94
N ASP A 206 0.27 -15.33 14.03
CA ASP A 206 0.94 -15.46 15.34
C ASP A 206 0.87 -16.89 15.90
N THR A 207 0.07 -17.77 15.26
CA THR A 207 -0.10 -19.16 15.68
C THR A 207 1.00 -20.10 15.17
N VAL A 208 1.95 -19.64 14.37
CA VAL A 208 3.12 -20.45 14.02
C VAL A 208 4.10 -20.47 15.21
N ASN A 209 3.66 -21.07 16.31
CA ASN A 209 4.55 -21.49 17.39
C ASN A 209 5.50 -22.55 16.82
N PHE A 210 6.69 -22.15 16.45
CA PHE A 210 7.79 -23.08 16.27
C PHE A 210 8.19 -23.54 17.68
N ASP A 211 7.69 -24.73 18.04
CA ASP A 211 8.00 -25.43 19.28
C ASP A 211 9.51 -25.31 19.57
N ASP A 212 9.86 -24.84 20.78
CA ASP A 212 11.22 -24.68 21.28
C ASP A 212 11.92 -26.03 21.52
N THR A 213 11.93 -26.89 20.53
CA THR A 213 12.70 -28.13 20.56
C THR A 213 13.99 -28.01 19.76
N VAL A 214 14.87 -27.16 20.23
CA VAL A 214 16.32 -27.24 19.88
C VAL A 214 17.09 -27.24 21.19
N ASN A 215 17.22 -28.43 21.77
CA ASN A 215 18.32 -28.77 22.66
C ASN A 215 19.62 -28.89 21.87
#